data_b13f2744657a7dd4b6c1c18ece18b41e
#
_entry.id   b13f2744657a7dd4b6c1c18ece18b41e
#
_cell.length_a   1.000
_cell.length_b   1.000
_cell.length_c   1.000
_cell.angle_alpha   90.00
_cell.angle_beta   90.00
_cell.angle_gamma   90.00
#
_symmetry.space_group_name_H-M   'P 1'
#
loop_
_entity.id
_entity.type
_entity.pdbx_description
1 polymer ?
#
loop_
_entity_poly.entity_id
_entity_poly.type
_entity_poly.pdbx_seq_one_letter_code
_entity_poly.pdbx_strand_id
1 'polypeptide(L)'
;MMKLLERYRELFGLPFVICCSIVYFAQGFRSLSGISTQFMLKEKIGLDPSVMQTLLSTSALPWSLKPLYGLTSDAFPIFGLHRKPYLILAAIIGVNAWCGLAYLSSQEINKDEENITTTVSIITILLWLSNFSTALSDVIVDALVAEKCGELSRNSSTKGIAEEGENMLQSLCWNALAVGGLAGSAVGIFAASSVPVWVIFLMTGVCPALVFLASFLISEEKSCTENDVFKSAKKQVVSLISALRQPDIWRPLVFFCLQNAVVPGCSQVMMFFLTDKLNFSQEFFSFQSLAAYTFLLIGTVVYSKYVQKEGMSFLRIFAFCQIATTVLCSLDVLLTLRITSKMGIPDYVFVLGTDAIGVVLSRISMQPFL
;
A
#
# COMPACT_ATOMS: atom_id res chain seq x y z
N MET A 1 -21.52 -1.53 16.31
CA MET A 1 -21.38 -1.53 14.84
C MET A 1 -22.44 -0.68 14.15
N MET A 2 -23.78 -0.90 14.35
CA MET A 2 -24.85 -0.09 13.74
C MET A 2 -24.71 1.42 14.01
N LYS A 3 -24.56 1.84 15.26
CA LYS A 3 -24.39 3.27 15.62
C LYS A 3 -23.17 3.93 14.95
N LEU A 4 -22.08 3.18 14.75
CA LEU A 4 -20.89 3.69 14.08
C LEU A 4 -21.15 3.91 12.58
N LEU A 5 -21.85 2.97 11.93
CA LEU A 5 -22.22 3.08 10.51
C LEU A 5 -23.21 4.24 10.27
N GLU A 6 -24.15 4.45 11.18
CA GLU A 6 -25.06 5.60 11.16
C GLU A 6 -24.27 6.92 11.26
N ARG A 7 -23.27 6.98 12.15
CA ARG A 7 -22.39 8.15 12.30
C ARG A 7 -21.59 8.46 11.03
N TYR A 8 -21.01 7.42 10.38
CA TYR A 8 -20.35 7.61 9.09
C TYR A 8 -21.30 8.10 8.00
N ARG A 9 -22.52 7.59 7.97
CA ARG A 9 -23.54 8.00 7.01
C ARG A 9 -23.96 9.46 7.22
N GLU A 10 -24.13 9.88 8.48
CA GLU A 10 -24.53 11.25 8.83
C GLU A 10 -23.43 12.27 8.50
N LEU A 11 -22.16 11.95 8.79
CA LEU A 11 -21.05 12.88 8.63
C LEU A 11 -20.55 12.98 7.18
N PHE A 12 -20.49 11.87 6.46
CA PHE A 12 -19.79 11.80 5.17
C PHE A 12 -20.67 11.37 3.99
N GLY A 13 -21.80 10.77 4.26
CA GLY A 13 -22.64 10.16 3.24
C GLY A 13 -22.18 8.75 2.85
N LEU A 14 -23.14 7.85 2.67
CA LEU A 14 -22.88 6.44 2.40
C LEU A 14 -22.09 6.19 1.09
N PRO A 15 -22.38 6.88 -0.05
CA PRO A 15 -21.64 6.66 -1.30
C PRO A 15 -20.14 6.95 -1.18
N PHE A 16 -19.77 8.01 -0.48
CA PHE A 16 -18.38 8.37 -0.22
C PHE A 16 -17.67 7.31 0.61
N VAL A 17 -18.27 6.88 1.73
CA VAL A 17 -17.73 5.85 2.63
C VAL A 17 -17.49 4.54 1.87
N ILE A 18 -18.44 4.12 1.02
CA ILE A 18 -18.31 2.92 0.20
C ILE A 18 -17.15 3.06 -0.78
N CYS A 19 -17.04 4.20 -1.47
CA CYS A 19 -15.95 4.41 -2.45
C CYS A 19 -14.58 4.34 -1.77
N CYS A 20 -14.37 5.06 -0.66
CA CYS A 20 -13.12 5.00 0.10
C CYS A 20 -12.81 3.57 0.56
N SER A 21 -13.80 2.88 1.11
CA SER A 21 -13.64 1.49 1.58
C SER A 21 -13.23 0.54 0.45
N ILE A 22 -13.80 0.68 -0.74
CA ILE A 22 -13.47 -0.17 -1.91
C ILE A 22 -12.04 0.10 -2.37
N VAL A 23 -11.61 1.36 -2.46
CA VAL A 23 -10.25 1.70 -2.93
C VAL A 23 -9.20 1.16 -1.95
N TYR A 24 -9.36 1.37 -0.65
CA TYR A 24 -8.42 0.86 0.34
C TYR A 24 -8.48 -0.67 0.49
N PHE A 25 -9.67 -1.27 0.40
CA PHE A 25 -9.81 -2.73 0.33
C PHE A 25 -9.05 -3.31 -0.87
N ALA A 26 -9.21 -2.73 -2.05
CA ALA A 26 -8.51 -3.14 -3.28
C ALA A 26 -6.99 -3.08 -3.11
N GLN A 27 -6.49 -2.05 -2.42
CA GLN A 27 -5.08 -1.88 -2.12
C GLN A 27 -4.54 -3.00 -1.21
N GLY A 28 -5.30 -3.37 -0.15
CA GLY A 28 -4.95 -4.48 0.72
C GLY A 28 -5.03 -5.84 0.01
N PHE A 29 -6.07 -6.07 -0.80
CA PHE A 29 -6.29 -7.33 -1.51
C PHE A 29 -5.17 -7.71 -2.49
N ARG A 30 -4.35 -6.74 -2.90
CA ARG A 30 -3.14 -6.98 -3.71
C ARG A 30 -2.11 -7.88 -3.03
N SER A 31 -2.22 -8.15 -1.73
CA SER A 31 -1.40 -9.14 -1.04
C SER A 31 -1.45 -10.50 -1.73
N LEU A 32 -2.59 -10.88 -2.28
CA LEU A 32 -2.80 -12.09 -3.07
C LEU A 32 -1.84 -12.18 -4.27
N SER A 33 -1.81 -11.14 -5.10
CA SER A 33 -0.99 -11.11 -6.31
C SER A 33 0.48 -10.83 -6.03
N GLY A 34 0.80 -10.13 -4.94
CA GLY A 34 2.17 -9.78 -4.59
C GLY A 34 3.06 -11.00 -4.38
N ILE A 35 2.59 -11.97 -3.60
CA ILE A 35 3.30 -13.23 -3.34
C ILE A 35 3.36 -14.08 -4.62
N SER A 36 2.24 -14.24 -5.32
CA SER A 36 2.18 -15.02 -6.55
C SER A 36 3.08 -14.45 -7.66
N THR A 37 3.22 -13.12 -7.72
CA THR A 37 4.16 -12.47 -8.64
C THR A 37 5.60 -12.87 -8.32
N GLN A 38 6.00 -12.84 -7.04
CA GLN A 38 7.36 -13.21 -6.64
C GLN A 38 7.68 -14.65 -6.96
N PHE A 39 6.77 -15.58 -6.69
CA PHE A 39 6.95 -16.99 -7.04
C PHE A 39 6.96 -17.23 -8.56
N MET A 40 6.12 -16.54 -9.32
CA MET A 40 6.14 -16.59 -10.79
C MET A 40 7.49 -16.12 -11.36
N LEU A 41 8.02 -15.00 -10.87
CA LEU A 41 9.31 -14.46 -11.31
C LEU A 41 10.46 -15.39 -10.96
N LYS A 42 10.41 -16.01 -9.78
CA LYS A 42 11.44 -16.95 -9.32
C LYS A 42 11.34 -18.31 -10.02
N GLU A 43 10.19 -18.96 -9.99
CA GLU A 43 10.05 -20.38 -10.39
C GLU A 43 9.75 -20.55 -11.88
N LYS A 44 8.86 -19.71 -12.44
CA LYS A 44 8.45 -19.84 -13.85
C LYS A 44 9.45 -19.17 -14.79
N ILE A 45 9.95 -17.98 -14.43
CA ILE A 45 10.89 -17.22 -15.25
C ILE A 45 12.34 -17.56 -14.88
N GLY A 46 12.63 -17.84 -13.60
CA GLY A 46 13.96 -18.21 -13.13
C GLY A 46 14.89 -17.02 -12.90
N LEU A 47 14.33 -15.87 -12.42
CA LEU A 47 15.12 -14.68 -12.16
C LEU A 47 15.96 -14.81 -10.90
N ASP A 48 17.17 -14.27 -10.96
CA ASP A 48 18.05 -14.11 -9.81
C ASP A 48 17.49 -13.08 -8.79
N PRO A 49 17.83 -13.19 -7.49
CA PRO A 49 17.34 -12.26 -6.45
C PRO A 49 17.64 -10.81 -6.78
N SER A 50 18.79 -10.47 -7.34
CA SER A 50 19.19 -9.11 -7.69
C SER A 50 18.34 -8.50 -8.80
N VAL A 51 18.08 -9.29 -9.84
CA VAL A 51 17.23 -8.89 -10.98
C VAL A 51 15.79 -8.71 -10.50
N MET A 52 15.29 -9.64 -9.70
CA MET A 52 13.95 -9.59 -9.14
C MET A 52 13.78 -8.38 -8.21
N GLN A 53 14.76 -8.07 -7.35
CA GLN A 53 14.75 -6.88 -6.50
C GLN A 53 14.69 -5.60 -7.34
N THR A 54 15.50 -5.50 -8.40
CA THR A 54 15.52 -4.35 -9.30
C THR A 54 14.19 -4.19 -10.04
N LEU A 55 13.63 -5.28 -10.58
CA LEU A 55 12.35 -5.29 -11.26
C LEU A 55 11.21 -4.80 -10.34
N LEU A 56 11.09 -5.37 -9.15
CA LEU A 56 10.04 -5.01 -8.21
C LEU A 56 10.20 -3.57 -7.70
N SER A 57 11.43 -3.11 -7.44
CA SER A 57 11.70 -1.73 -7.04
C SER A 57 11.37 -0.74 -8.16
N THR A 58 11.72 -1.06 -9.40
CA THR A 58 11.38 -0.24 -10.57
C THR A 58 9.87 -0.17 -10.77
N SER A 59 9.18 -1.30 -10.64
CA SER A 59 7.71 -1.33 -10.75
C SER A 59 6.99 -0.55 -9.65
N ALA A 60 7.63 -0.31 -8.50
CA ALA A 60 7.09 0.46 -7.38
C ALA A 60 7.33 1.99 -7.49
N LEU A 61 8.12 2.46 -8.48
CA LEU A 61 8.39 3.90 -8.66
C LEU A 61 7.15 4.81 -8.70
N PRO A 62 5.98 4.40 -9.24
CA PRO A 62 4.77 5.22 -9.22
C PRO A 62 4.36 5.72 -7.84
N TRP A 63 4.65 4.96 -6.77
CA TRP A 63 4.37 5.37 -5.40
C TRP A 63 5.17 6.61 -4.97
N SER A 64 6.39 6.77 -5.49
CA SER A 64 7.22 7.94 -5.22
C SER A 64 6.74 9.20 -5.94
N LEU A 65 5.92 9.05 -6.98
CA LEU A 65 5.39 10.14 -7.79
C LEU A 65 4.02 10.66 -7.32
N LYS A 66 3.49 10.18 -6.19
CA LYS A 66 2.20 10.61 -5.63
C LYS A 66 1.99 12.13 -5.58
N PRO A 67 2.96 12.96 -5.15
CA PRO A 67 2.77 14.41 -5.13
C PRO A 67 2.46 15.00 -6.51
N LEU A 68 3.01 14.41 -7.59
CA LEU A 68 2.74 14.86 -8.96
C LEU A 68 1.31 14.52 -9.39
N TYR A 69 0.77 13.40 -8.95
CA TYR A 69 -0.62 12.99 -9.28
C TYR A 69 -1.62 13.92 -8.59
N GLY A 70 -1.37 14.26 -7.32
CA GLY A 70 -2.18 15.23 -6.59
C GLY A 70 -2.17 16.59 -7.29
N LEU A 71 -0.98 17.10 -7.58
CA LEU A 71 -0.82 18.36 -8.31
C LEU A 71 -1.52 18.34 -9.67
N THR A 72 -1.41 17.24 -10.41
CA THR A 72 -2.03 17.08 -11.73
C THR A 72 -3.55 17.07 -11.63
N SER A 73 -4.13 16.30 -10.69
CA SER A 73 -5.58 16.23 -10.52
C SER A 73 -6.19 17.56 -10.06
N ASP A 74 -5.45 18.33 -9.26
CA ASP A 74 -5.89 19.63 -8.78
C ASP A 74 -5.79 20.72 -9.87
N ALA A 75 -4.74 20.64 -10.71
CA ALA A 75 -4.46 21.66 -11.71
C ALA A 75 -5.24 21.46 -13.01
N PHE A 76 -5.49 20.20 -13.42
CA PHE A 76 -6.05 19.87 -14.73
C PHE A 76 -7.39 19.12 -14.60
N PRO A 77 -8.53 19.84 -14.49
CA PRO A 77 -9.83 19.20 -14.45
C PRO A 77 -10.15 18.54 -15.80
N ILE A 78 -10.53 17.26 -15.79
CA ILE A 78 -11.01 16.54 -16.97
C ILE A 78 -12.53 16.66 -17.02
N PHE A 79 -13.09 17.21 -18.08
CA PHE A 79 -14.53 17.53 -18.23
C PHE A 79 -15.09 18.42 -17.09
N GLY A 80 -14.23 19.26 -16.50
CA GLY A 80 -14.58 20.13 -15.38
C GLY A 80 -14.61 19.42 -14.01
N LEU A 81 -14.11 18.18 -13.92
CA LEU A 81 -14.05 17.37 -12.70
C LEU A 81 -12.58 17.08 -12.33
N HIS A 82 -12.25 17.17 -11.05
CA HIS A 82 -10.88 17.00 -10.55
C HIS A 82 -10.58 15.58 -10.03
N ARG A 83 -11.59 14.82 -9.59
CA ARG A 83 -11.40 13.54 -8.90
C ARG A 83 -11.93 12.34 -9.68
N LYS A 84 -13.20 12.36 -10.01
CA LYS A 84 -13.89 11.25 -10.66
C LYS A 84 -13.25 10.74 -11.95
N PRO A 85 -12.85 11.58 -12.94
CA PRO A 85 -12.25 11.10 -14.17
C PRO A 85 -10.89 10.43 -13.96
N TYR A 86 -10.10 10.95 -12.99
CA TYR A 86 -8.81 10.36 -12.65
C TYR A 86 -8.95 8.99 -11.99
N LEU A 87 -9.98 8.81 -11.14
CA LEU A 87 -10.27 7.51 -10.54
C LEU A 87 -10.72 6.49 -11.60
N ILE A 88 -11.54 6.92 -12.56
CA ILE A 88 -11.95 6.10 -13.72
C ILE A 88 -10.72 5.70 -14.54
N LEU A 89 -9.85 6.65 -14.88
CA LEU A 89 -8.62 6.40 -15.63
C LEU A 89 -7.71 5.41 -14.92
N ALA A 90 -7.49 5.61 -13.63
CA ALA A 90 -6.71 4.72 -12.80
C ALA A 90 -7.27 3.28 -12.84
N ALA A 91 -8.58 3.14 -12.67
CA ALA A 91 -9.25 1.85 -12.68
C ALA A 91 -9.12 1.12 -14.03
N ILE A 92 -9.32 1.83 -15.15
CA ILE A 92 -9.13 1.26 -16.50
C ILE A 92 -7.70 0.76 -16.70
N ILE A 93 -6.69 1.57 -16.32
CA ILE A 93 -5.29 1.18 -16.41
C ILE A 93 -5.03 -0.08 -15.55
N GLY A 94 -5.56 -0.13 -14.34
CA GLY A 94 -5.38 -1.27 -13.43
C GLY A 94 -5.99 -2.56 -13.97
N VAL A 95 -7.21 -2.51 -14.51
CA VAL A 95 -7.86 -3.68 -15.12
C VAL A 95 -7.02 -4.20 -16.29
N ASN A 96 -6.60 -3.30 -17.20
CA ASN A 96 -5.80 -3.71 -18.36
C ASN A 96 -4.43 -4.29 -17.93
N ALA A 97 -3.79 -3.71 -16.92
CA ALA A 97 -2.52 -4.20 -16.41
C ALA A 97 -2.65 -5.63 -15.83
N TRP A 98 -3.66 -5.89 -15.02
CA TRP A 98 -3.90 -7.23 -14.45
C TRP A 98 -4.34 -8.25 -15.50
N CYS A 99 -5.17 -7.86 -16.46
CA CYS A 99 -5.53 -8.72 -17.60
C CYS A 99 -4.32 -9.05 -18.46
N GLY A 100 -3.42 -8.08 -18.71
CA GLY A 100 -2.17 -8.30 -19.41
C GLY A 100 -1.25 -9.27 -18.67
N LEU A 101 -1.08 -9.12 -17.35
CA LEU A 101 -0.33 -10.04 -16.51
C LEU A 101 -0.92 -11.45 -16.52
N ALA A 102 -2.25 -11.55 -16.44
CA ALA A 102 -2.95 -12.82 -16.52
C ALA A 102 -2.70 -13.51 -17.88
N TYR A 103 -2.82 -12.77 -18.97
CA TYR A 103 -2.55 -13.29 -20.32
C TYR A 103 -1.11 -13.78 -20.45
N LEU A 104 -0.10 -12.98 -20.06
CA LEU A 104 1.31 -13.40 -20.15
C LEU A 104 1.61 -14.61 -19.26
N SER A 105 1.05 -14.65 -18.06
CA SER A 105 1.28 -15.78 -17.16
C SER A 105 0.57 -17.07 -17.59
N SER A 106 -0.44 -16.99 -18.46
CA SER A 106 -1.08 -18.18 -19.04
C SER A 106 -0.29 -18.81 -20.18
N GLN A 107 0.62 -18.04 -20.82
CA GLN A 107 1.43 -18.52 -21.93
C GLN A 107 2.62 -19.34 -21.43
N GLU A 108 3.08 -20.29 -22.25
CA GLU A 108 4.37 -20.93 -22.06
C GLU A 108 5.48 -19.93 -22.41
N ILE A 109 6.37 -19.70 -21.46
CA ILE A 109 7.48 -18.77 -21.66
C ILE A 109 8.61 -19.52 -22.37
N ASN A 110 8.88 -19.13 -23.62
CA ASN A 110 10.06 -19.66 -24.33
C ASN A 110 11.33 -19.14 -23.62
N LYS A 111 12.24 -20.08 -23.30
CA LYS A 111 13.41 -19.79 -22.47
C LYS A 111 14.63 -19.30 -23.29
N ASP A 112 14.44 -18.86 -24.52
CA ASP A 112 15.48 -18.18 -25.28
C ASP A 112 15.77 -16.81 -24.62
N GLU A 113 17.04 -16.42 -24.50
CA GLU A 113 17.47 -15.20 -23.78
C GLU A 113 16.77 -13.93 -24.26
N GLU A 114 16.58 -13.77 -25.56
CA GLU A 114 15.91 -12.61 -26.16
C GLU A 114 14.41 -12.56 -25.76
N ASN A 115 13.74 -13.71 -25.78
CA ASN A 115 12.34 -13.84 -25.39
C ASN A 115 12.14 -13.61 -23.89
N ILE A 116 13.05 -14.10 -23.04
CA ILE A 116 13.03 -13.87 -21.60
C ILE A 116 13.15 -12.37 -21.30
N THR A 117 14.13 -11.69 -21.90
CA THR A 117 14.34 -10.25 -21.67
C THR A 117 13.12 -9.42 -22.07
N THR A 118 12.51 -9.74 -23.22
CA THR A 118 11.29 -9.09 -23.69
C THR A 118 10.13 -9.36 -22.74
N THR A 119 9.91 -10.59 -22.32
CA THR A 119 8.85 -10.98 -21.40
C THR A 119 9.00 -10.29 -20.04
N VAL A 120 10.21 -10.26 -19.48
CA VAL A 120 10.52 -9.56 -18.21
C VAL A 120 10.25 -8.06 -18.33
N SER A 121 10.62 -7.45 -19.46
CA SER A 121 10.35 -6.04 -19.71
C SER A 121 8.85 -5.73 -19.76
N ILE A 122 8.05 -6.56 -20.44
CA ILE A 122 6.60 -6.39 -20.52
C ILE A 122 5.97 -6.59 -19.13
N ILE A 123 6.38 -7.62 -18.37
CA ILE A 123 5.90 -7.84 -17.00
C ILE A 123 6.22 -6.63 -16.13
N THR A 124 7.43 -6.07 -16.23
CA THR A 124 7.84 -4.88 -15.48
C THR A 124 6.93 -3.69 -15.79
N ILE A 125 6.63 -3.44 -17.06
CA ILE A 125 5.72 -2.36 -17.50
C ILE A 125 4.30 -2.60 -16.95
N LEU A 126 3.78 -3.80 -17.03
CA LEU A 126 2.44 -4.12 -16.53
C LEU A 126 2.36 -4.00 -15.00
N LEU A 127 3.39 -4.44 -14.28
CA LEU A 127 3.49 -4.23 -12.83
C LEU A 127 3.61 -2.74 -12.49
N TRP A 128 4.36 -1.97 -13.28
CA TRP A 128 4.46 -0.52 -13.12
C TRP A 128 3.09 0.15 -13.34
N LEU A 129 2.35 -0.22 -14.39
CA LEU A 129 0.99 0.27 -14.67
C LEU A 129 0.01 -0.10 -13.55
N SER A 130 0.11 -1.31 -12.99
CA SER A 130 -0.74 -1.73 -11.86
C SER A 130 -0.44 -0.93 -10.60
N ASN A 131 0.84 -0.61 -10.33
CA ASN A 131 1.25 0.26 -9.23
C ASN A 131 0.83 1.70 -9.47
N PHE A 132 0.96 2.21 -10.70
CA PHE A 132 0.48 3.54 -11.09
C PHE A 132 -1.03 3.69 -10.86
N SER A 133 -1.82 2.71 -11.31
CA SER A 133 -3.26 2.66 -11.08
C SER A 133 -3.62 2.76 -9.59
N THR A 134 -2.93 1.97 -8.76
CA THR A 134 -3.21 1.94 -7.33
C THR A 134 -2.76 3.23 -6.65
N ALA A 135 -1.56 3.74 -6.98
CA ALA A 135 -1.04 4.98 -6.41
C ALA A 135 -1.87 6.21 -6.81
N LEU A 136 -2.36 6.26 -8.05
CA LEU A 136 -3.26 7.32 -8.51
C LEU A 136 -4.62 7.25 -7.79
N SER A 137 -5.22 6.05 -7.68
CA SER A 137 -6.49 5.89 -6.96
C SER A 137 -6.38 6.28 -5.49
N ASP A 138 -5.28 5.94 -4.84
CA ASP A 138 -4.97 6.28 -3.46
C ASP A 138 -4.88 7.81 -3.27
N VAL A 139 -4.11 8.50 -4.10
CA VAL A 139 -4.00 9.97 -4.05
C VAL A 139 -5.34 10.67 -4.26
N ILE A 140 -6.15 10.18 -5.19
CA ILE A 140 -7.46 10.77 -5.46
C ILE A 140 -8.40 10.59 -4.26
N VAL A 141 -8.39 9.43 -3.61
CA VAL A 141 -9.22 9.18 -2.43
C VAL A 141 -8.70 9.94 -1.21
N ASP A 142 -7.38 10.04 -1.02
CA ASP A 142 -6.78 10.87 0.02
C ASP A 142 -7.19 12.35 -0.12
N ALA A 143 -7.20 12.86 -1.35
CA ALA A 143 -7.65 14.22 -1.63
C ALA A 143 -9.15 14.40 -1.33
N LEU A 144 -9.99 13.42 -1.69
CA LEU A 144 -11.43 13.44 -1.35
C LEU A 144 -11.66 13.40 0.17
N VAL A 145 -10.87 12.61 0.89
CA VAL A 145 -10.90 12.55 2.37
C VAL A 145 -10.53 13.91 2.96
N ALA A 146 -9.44 14.53 2.48
CA ALA A 146 -9.01 15.85 2.92
C ALA A 146 -10.06 16.96 2.63
N GLU A 147 -10.70 16.93 1.47
CA GLU A 147 -11.80 17.84 1.10
C GLU A 147 -12.98 17.69 2.07
N LYS A 148 -13.40 16.46 2.37
CA LYS A 148 -14.50 16.18 3.30
C LYS A 148 -14.20 16.60 4.73
N CYS A 149 -12.99 16.37 5.21
CA CYS A 149 -12.54 16.85 6.51
C CYS A 149 -12.52 18.39 6.57
N GLY A 150 -12.06 19.04 5.48
CA GLY A 150 -12.10 20.49 5.34
C GLY A 150 -13.52 21.08 5.33
N GLU A 151 -14.48 20.41 4.69
CA GLU A 151 -15.91 20.78 4.72
C GLU A 151 -16.48 20.69 6.15
N LEU A 152 -16.20 19.59 6.86
CA LEU A 152 -16.62 19.40 8.26
C LEU A 152 -16.05 20.49 9.16
N SER A 153 -14.77 20.81 9.01
CA SER A 153 -14.09 21.84 9.80
C SER A 153 -14.70 23.24 9.58
N ARG A 154 -15.17 23.53 8.36
CA ARG A 154 -15.84 24.81 8.04
C ARG A 154 -17.27 24.88 8.56
N ASN A 155 -18.00 23.78 8.53
CA ASN A 155 -19.41 23.72 8.88
C ASN A 155 -19.66 23.46 10.38
N SER A 156 -18.66 22.95 11.10
CA SER A 156 -18.78 22.64 12.53
C SER A 156 -18.30 23.82 13.37
N SER A 157 -19.20 24.39 14.18
CA SER A 157 -18.85 25.42 15.17
C SER A 157 -17.97 24.88 16.32
N THR A 158 -17.77 23.59 16.40
CA THR A 158 -17.04 22.88 17.46
C THR A 158 -15.84 22.15 16.86
N LYS A 159 -14.62 22.57 17.17
CA LYS A 159 -13.36 21.92 16.70
C LYS A 159 -13.33 20.39 16.94
N GLY A 160 -13.93 19.91 18.01
CA GLY A 160 -13.94 18.48 18.36
C GLY A 160 -14.66 17.57 17.35
N ILE A 161 -15.66 18.07 16.61
CA ILE A 161 -16.37 17.27 15.60
C ILE A 161 -15.51 17.06 14.34
N ALA A 162 -14.71 18.06 13.97
CA ALA A 162 -13.83 17.97 12.83
C ALA A 162 -12.68 16.97 13.07
N GLU A 163 -12.04 17.04 14.24
CA GLU A 163 -11.00 16.10 14.67
C GLU A 163 -11.55 14.68 14.82
N GLU A 164 -12.75 14.51 15.36
CA GLU A 164 -13.41 13.20 15.43
C GLU A 164 -13.65 12.62 14.02
N GLY A 165 -14.13 13.44 13.08
CA GLY A 165 -14.40 13.04 11.71
C GLY A 165 -13.12 12.62 10.97
N GLU A 166 -12.04 13.36 11.12
CA GLU A 166 -10.76 13.06 10.52
C GLU A 166 -10.21 11.70 11.01
N ASN A 167 -10.19 11.50 12.34
CA ASN A 167 -9.79 10.23 12.94
C ASN A 167 -10.67 9.06 12.51
N MET A 168 -11.97 9.28 12.34
CA MET A 168 -12.90 8.26 11.85
C MET A 168 -12.59 7.85 10.42
N LEU A 169 -12.42 8.80 9.49
CA LEU A 169 -12.11 8.49 8.08
C LEU A 169 -10.78 7.78 7.94
N GLN A 170 -9.76 8.25 8.63
CA GLN A 170 -8.45 7.61 8.64
C GLN A 170 -8.53 6.15 9.15
N SER A 171 -9.25 5.95 10.25
CA SER A 171 -9.48 4.59 10.79
C SER A 171 -10.24 3.71 9.79
N LEU A 172 -11.25 4.25 9.08
CA LEU A 172 -11.98 3.53 8.04
C LEU A 172 -11.05 3.05 6.93
N CYS A 173 -10.20 3.94 6.39
CA CYS A 173 -9.27 3.64 5.32
C CYS A 173 -8.32 2.51 5.70
N TRP A 174 -7.67 2.61 6.86
CA TRP A 174 -6.75 1.59 7.34
C TRP A 174 -7.41 0.26 7.68
N ASN A 175 -8.61 0.28 8.25
CA ASN A 175 -9.37 -0.93 8.50
C ASN A 175 -9.79 -1.61 7.19
N ALA A 176 -10.24 -0.84 6.19
CA ALA A 176 -10.59 -1.37 4.87
C ALA A 176 -9.38 -2.02 4.18
N LEU A 177 -8.20 -1.37 4.24
CA LEU A 177 -6.94 -1.92 3.73
C LEU A 177 -6.57 -3.23 4.45
N ALA A 178 -6.65 -3.26 5.77
CA ALA A 178 -6.34 -4.46 6.55
C ALA A 178 -7.30 -5.61 6.25
N VAL A 179 -8.60 -5.34 6.13
CA VAL A 179 -9.61 -6.34 5.75
C VAL A 179 -9.34 -6.86 4.34
N GLY A 180 -9.00 -5.97 3.40
CA GLY A 180 -8.58 -6.37 2.05
C GLY A 180 -7.34 -7.27 2.07
N GLY A 181 -6.34 -6.91 2.87
CA GLY A 181 -5.12 -7.70 3.05
C GLY A 181 -5.37 -9.07 3.67
N LEU A 182 -6.21 -9.13 4.69
CA LEU A 182 -6.64 -10.41 5.29
C LEU A 182 -7.37 -11.29 4.28
N ALA A 183 -8.29 -10.71 3.50
CA ALA A 183 -9.04 -11.45 2.48
C ALA A 183 -8.10 -11.95 1.36
N GLY A 184 -7.21 -11.09 0.84
CA GLY A 184 -6.25 -11.46 -0.20
C GLY A 184 -5.28 -12.55 0.27
N SER A 185 -4.75 -12.44 1.49
CA SER A 185 -3.83 -13.44 2.05
C SER A 185 -4.54 -14.76 2.35
N ALA A 186 -5.77 -14.73 2.88
CA ALA A 186 -6.57 -15.93 3.11
C ALA A 186 -6.86 -16.68 1.80
N VAL A 187 -7.28 -15.94 0.75
CA VAL A 187 -7.45 -16.53 -0.58
C VAL A 187 -6.12 -17.07 -1.11
N GLY A 188 -4.99 -16.36 -0.86
CA GLY A 188 -3.64 -16.78 -1.26
C GLY A 188 -3.21 -18.13 -0.67
N ILE A 189 -3.58 -18.43 0.57
CA ILE A 189 -3.29 -19.72 1.20
C ILE A 189 -3.95 -20.86 0.41
N PHE A 190 -5.22 -20.72 0.05
CA PHE A 190 -5.95 -21.75 -0.71
C PHE A 190 -5.57 -21.77 -2.20
N ALA A 191 -5.23 -20.60 -2.77
CA ALA A 191 -4.92 -20.49 -4.19
C ALA A 191 -3.50 -20.95 -4.54
N ALA A 192 -2.56 -20.89 -3.60
CA ALA A 192 -1.14 -21.16 -3.84
C ALA A 192 -0.88 -22.52 -4.48
N SER A 193 -1.59 -23.58 -4.02
CA SER A 193 -1.43 -24.94 -4.50
C SER A 193 -2.50 -25.40 -5.49
N SER A 194 -3.63 -24.65 -5.58
CA SER A 194 -4.83 -25.15 -6.28
C SER A 194 -5.18 -24.35 -7.53
N VAL A 195 -4.62 -23.13 -7.68
CA VAL A 195 -5.07 -22.20 -8.72
C VAL A 195 -3.86 -21.71 -9.55
N PRO A 196 -3.94 -21.75 -10.90
CA PRO A 196 -2.90 -21.21 -11.74
C PRO A 196 -2.70 -19.71 -11.52
N VAL A 197 -1.47 -19.22 -11.64
CA VAL A 197 -1.10 -17.81 -11.39
C VAL A 197 -1.93 -16.81 -12.22
N TRP A 198 -2.27 -17.15 -13.46
CA TRP A 198 -3.07 -16.27 -14.31
C TRP A 198 -4.49 -16.02 -13.74
N VAL A 199 -5.09 -17.00 -13.06
CA VAL A 199 -6.38 -16.83 -12.38
C VAL A 199 -6.24 -15.89 -11.19
N ILE A 200 -5.14 -15.99 -10.43
CA ILE A 200 -4.84 -15.10 -9.31
C ILE A 200 -4.74 -13.64 -9.78
N PHE A 201 -4.11 -13.40 -10.94
CA PHE A 201 -4.04 -12.07 -11.53
C PHE A 201 -5.41 -11.56 -11.99
N LEU A 202 -6.27 -12.42 -12.57
CA LEU A 202 -7.65 -12.04 -12.90
C LEU A 202 -8.47 -11.71 -11.65
N MET A 203 -8.34 -12.51 -10.58
CA MET A 203 -9.01 -12.23 -9.29
C MET A 203 -8.56 -10.87 -8.73
N THR A 204 -7.26 -10.55 -8.82
CA THR A 204 -6.76 -9.23 -8.41
C THR A 204 -7.30 -8.12 -9.31
N GLY A 205 -7.46 -8.37 -10.60
CA GLY A 205 -8.05 -7.45 -11.58
C GLY A 205 -9.52 -7.07 -11.31
N VAL A 206 -10.24 -7.87 -10.52
CA VAL A 206 -11.58 -7.51 -10.05
C VAL A 206 -11.56 -6.26 -9.17
N CYS A 207 -10.47 -6.05 -8.38
CA CYS A 207 -10.36 -4.90 -7.50
C CYS A 207 -10.41 -3.55 -8.23
N PRO A 208 -9.56 -3.27 -9.23
CA PRO A 208 -9.70 -2.04 -9.99
C PRO A 208 -11.03 -1.97 -10.77
N ALA A 209 -11.65 -3.08 -11.17
CA ALA A 209 -12.99 -3.06 -11.75
C ALA A 209 -14.05 -2.60 -10.73
N LEU A 210 -13.93 -3.01 -9.45
CA LEU A 210 -14.77 -2.50 -8.37
C LEU A 210 -14.52 -1.00 -8.11
N VAL A 211 -13.28 -0.54 -8.20
CA VAL A 211 -12.94 0.89 -8.10
C VAL A 211 -13.58 1.68 -9.25
N PHE A 212 -13.58 1.13 -10.47
CA PHE A 212 -14.29 1.72 -11.61
C PHE A 212 -15.78 1.92 -11.31
N LEU A 213 -16.44 0.89 -10.81
CA LEU A 213 -17.87 0.97 -10.44
C LEU A 213 -18.10 1.95 -9.29
N ALA A 214 -17.24 1.93 -8.27
CA ALA A 214 -17.33 2.83 -7.12
C ALA A 214 -17.12 4.30 -7.49
N SER A 215 -16.37 4.59 -8.55
CA SER A 215 -16.15 5.95 -9.03
C SER A 215 -17.46 6.67 -9.41
N PHE A 216 -18.48 5.92 -9.83
CA PHE A 216 -19.79 6.49 -10.16
C PHE A 216 -20.60 6.91 -8.92
N LEU A 217 -20.25 6.41 -7.74
CA LEU A 217 -20.88 6.82 -6.48
C LEU A 217 -20.43 8.22 -6.04
N ILE A 218 -19.32 8.73 -6.56
CA ILE A 218 -18.81 10.06 -6.24
C ILE A 218 -19.62 11.09 -7.00
N SER A 219 -20.29 11.99 -6.26
CA SER A 219 -20.87 13.21 -6.80
C SER A 219 -19.87 14.33 -6.68
N GLU A 220 -19.44 14.89 -7.78
CA GLU A 220 -18.48 16.01 -7.84
C GLU A 220 -19.12 17.15 -8.61
N GLU A 221 -19.07 18.37 -8.08
CA GLU A 221 -19.56 19.56 -8.75
C GLU A 221 -18.55 20.03 -9.79
N LYS A 222 -19.04 20.45 -10.95
CA LYS A 222 -18.17 20.97 -12.01
C LYS A 222 -17.51 22.27 -11.56
N SER A 223 -16.21 22.31 -11.65
CA SER A 223 -15.43 23.53 -11.46
C SER A 223 -15.62 24.47 -12.66
N CYS A 224 -16.13 25.66 -12.40
CA CYS A 224 -16.32 26.69 -13.42
C CYS A 224 -15.02 27.49 -13.74
N THR A 225 -13.88 27.06 -13.26
CA THR A 225 -12.64 27.84 -13.38
C THR A 225 -11.88 27.53 -14.66
N GLU A 226 -12.39 28.01 -15.79
CA GLU A 226 -11.70 27.89 -17.09
C GLU A 226 -10.49 28.83 -17.28
N ASN A 227 -10.31 29.87 -16.46
CA ASN A 227 -9.47 31.00 -16.85
C ASN A 227 -8.02 31.00 -16.39
N ASP A 228 -7.52 30.10 -15.54
CA ASP A 228 -6.10 30.16 -15.15
C ASP A 228 -5.53 28.85 -14.57
N VAL A 229 -5.72 27.73 -15.28
CA VAL A 229 -5.17 26.41 -14.89
C VAL A 229 -3.65 26.50 -14.62
N PHE A 230 -2.92 27.19 -15.50
CA PHE A 230 -1.47 27.36 -15.35
C PHE A 230 -1.09 28.20 -14.13
N LYS A 231 -1.89 29.22 -13.82
CA LYS A 231 -1.69 30.07 -12.64
C LYS A 231 -2.02 29.34 -11.33
N SER A 232 -3.06 28.49 -11.35
CA SER A 232 -3.40 27.60 -10.23
C SER A 232 -2.29 26.58 -9.98
N ALA A 233 -1.81 25.89 -11.02
CA ALA A 233 -0.69 24.95 -10.93
C ALA A 233 0.58 25.63 -10.39
N LYS A 234 0.92 26.80 -10.90
CA LYS A 234 2.08 27.57 -10.41
C LYS A 234 1.94 27.93 -8.93
N LYS A 235 0.74 28.35 -8.49
CA LYS A 235 0.46 28.67 -7.08
C LYS A 235 0.64 27.45 -6.19
N GLN A 236 0.17 26.28 -6.61
CA GLN A 236 0.31 25.02 -5.87
C GLN A 236 1.77 24.59 -5.78
N VAL A 237 2.53 24.65 -6.88
CA VAL A 237 3.97 24.34 -6.87
C VAL A 237 4.73 25.28 -5.93
N VAL A 238 4.43 26.57 -5.96
CA VAL A 238 5.06 27.55 -5.06
C VAL A 238 4.69 27.25 -3.60
N SER A 239 3.42 26.90 -3.33
CA SER A 239 2.97 26.50 -1.99
C SER A 239 3.69 25.25 -1.51
N LEU A 240 3.83 24.23 -2.36
CA LEU A 240 4.56 22.99 -2.06
C LEU A 240 6.04 23.28 -1.74
N ILE A 241 6.71 24.08 -2.57
CA ILE A 241 8.11 24.48 -2.34
C ILE A 241 8.23 25.27 -1.02
N SER A 242 7.27 26.14 -0.71
CA SER A 242 7.26 26.91 0.54
C SER A 242 7.08 25.99 1.75
N ALA A 243 6.20 24.98 1.65
CA ALA A 243 6.02 23.97 2.69
C ALA A 243 7.30 23.15 2.89
N LEU A 244 7.92 22.68 1.81
CA LEU A 244 9.18 21.93 1.87
C LEU A 244 10.36 22.71 2.46
N ARG A 245 10.30 24.05 2.52
CA ARG A 245 11.31 24.89 3.18
C ARG A 245 11.15 24.97 4.69
N GLN A 246 10.00 24.56 5.23
CA GLN A 246 9.76 24.59 6.68
C GLN A 246 10.59 23.51 7.38
N PRO A 247 11.32 23.83 8.48
CA PRO A 247 12.15 22.87 9.20
C PRO A 247 11.40 21.65 9.69
N ASP A 248 10.14 21.83 10.07
CA ASP A 248 9.27 20.78 10.59
C ASP A 248 8.84 19.77 9.52
N ILE A 249 9.00 20.13 8.23
CA ILE A 249 8.67 19.26 7.09
C ILE A 249 9.95 18.67 6.49
N TRP A 250 10.96 19.49 6.15
CA TRP A 250 12.13 18.98 5.44
C TRP A 250 13.02 18.08 6.30
N ARG A 251 13.13 18.33 7.63
CA ARG A 251 13.96 17.51 8.52
C ARG A 251 13.49 16.05 8.59
N PRO A 252 12.21 15.75 8.88
CA PRO A 252 11.70 14.38 8.81
C PRO A 252 11.83 13.78 7.41
N LEU A 253 11.54 14.57 6.35
CA LEU A 253 11.64 14.10 4.98
C LEU A 253 13.06 13.62 4.63
N VAL A 254 14.08 14.43 4.93
CA VAL A 254 15.49 14.06 4.71
C VAL A 254 15.87 12.84 5.54
N PHE A 255 15.42 12.76 6.78
CA PHE A 255 15.67 11.59 7.61
C PHE A 255 15.12 10.31 6.98
N PHE A 256 13.85 10.30 6.53
CA PHE A 256 13.26 9.13 5.89
C PHE A 256 13.90 8.81 4.54
N CYS A 257 14.27 9.83 3.75
CA CYS A 257 15.02 9.61 2.51
C CYS A 257 16.37 8.94 2.77
N LEU A 258 17.12 9.44 3.74
CA LEU A 258 18.42 8.87 4.10
C LEU A 258 18.29 7.45 4.68
N GLN A 259 17.30 7.20 5.54
CA GLN A 259 17.04 5.87 6.07
C GLN A 259 16.79 4.85 4.95
N ASN A 260 15.95 5.19 3.98
CA ASN A 260 15.64 4.28 2.86
C ASN A 260 16.79 4.15 1.85
N ALA A 261 17.64 5.19 1.72
CA ALA A 261 18.77 5.16 0.80
C ALA A 261 19.99 4.40 1.37
N VAL A 262 20.22 4.50 2.70
CA VAL A 262 21.40 3.91 3.36
C VAL A 262 21.16 2.45 3.76
N VAL A 263 19.95 2.10 4.17
CA VAL A 263 19.64 0.73 4.58
C VAL A 263 19.27 -0.10 3.34
N PRO A 264 20.10 -1.10 2.97
CA PRO A 264 19.81 -1.93 1.79
C PRO A 264 18.58 -2.80 2.03
N GLY A 265 17.68 -2.83 1.05
CA GLY A 265 16.55 -3.75 1.07
C GLY A 265 16.99 -5.18 0.73
N CYS A 266 16.91 -6.09 1.68
CA CYS A 266 17.32 -7.50 1.49
C CYS A 266 16.12 -8.46 1.35
N SER A 267 14.91 -7.94 1.10
CA SER A 267 13.68 -8.74 1.12
C SER A 267 13.69 -9.90 0.11
N GLN A 268 14.19 -9.66 -1.10
CA GLN A 268 14.26 -10.72 -2.12
C GLN A 268 15.32 -11.76 -1.80
N VAL A 269 16.48 -11.32 -1.30
CA VAL A 269 17.55 -12.24 -0.86
C VAL A 269 17.03 -13.14 0.26
N MET A 270 16.32 -12.56 1.23
CA MET A 270 15.71 -13.32 2.33
C MET A 270 14.64 -14.29 1.81
N MET A 271 13.78 -13.88 0.88
CA MET A 271 12.81 -14.77 0.26
C MET A 271 13.49 -15.98 -0.40
N PHE A 272 14.56 -15.76 -1.15
CA PHE A 272 15.30 -16.85 -1.77
C PHE A 272 15.98 -17.75 -0.72
N PHE A 273 16.52 -17.19 0.35
CA PHE A 273 17.05 -17.99 1.45
C PHE A 273 15.98 -18.87 2.10
N LEU A 274 14.80 -18.31 2.39
CA LEU A 274 13.69 -19.04 2.99
C LEU A 274 13.16 -20.15 2.07
N THR A 275 13.06 -19.90 0.76
CA THR A 275 12.57 -20.87 -0.20
C THR A 275 13.60 -21.94 -0.56
N ASP A 276 14.86 -21.56 -0.80
CA ASP A 276 15.89 -22.49 -1.33
C ASP A 276 16.62 -23.25 -0.23
N LYS A 277 16.81 -22.65 0.95
CA LYS A 277 17.52 -23.28 2.06
C LYS A 277 16.59 -23.86 3.11
N LEU A 278 15.43 -23.25 3.34
CA LEU A 278 14.49 -23.68 4.35
C LEU A 278 13.24 -24.34 3.77
N ASN A 279 13.11 -24.39 2.43
CA ASN A 279 12.03 -25.00 1.67
C ASN A 279 10.63 -24.44 2.07
N PHE A 280 10.54 -23.15 2.31
CA PHE A 280 9.26 -22.51 2.60
C PHE A 280 8.41 -22.41 1.33
N SER A 281 7.16 -22.84 1.45
CA SER A 281 6.18 -22.83 0.36
C SER A 281 5.53 -21.46 0.16
N GLN A 282 4.90 -21.25 -1.01
CA GLN A 282 4.09 -20.07 -1.27
C GLN A 282 2.93 -19.93 -0.26
N GLU A 283 2.38 -21.04 0.20
CA GLU A 283 1.33 -21.07 1.22
C GLU A 283 1.81 -20.44 2.54
N PHE A 284 3.06 -20.73 2.94
CA PHE A 284 3.65 -20.14 4.13
C PHE A 284 3.75 -18.63 4.02
N PHE A 285 4.21 -18.09 2.88
CA PHE A 285 4.27 -16.65 2.66
C PHE A 285 2.89 -15.99 2.67
N SER A 286 1.87 -16.68 2.16
CA SER A 286 0.48 -16.22 2.24
C SER A 286 -0.02 -16.21 3.68
N PHE A 287 0.33 -17.22 4.48
CA PHE A 287 0.04 -17.26 5.91
C PHE A 287 0.79 -16.16 6.70
N GLN A 288 2.06 -15.94 6.38
CA GLN A 288 2.87 -14.85 6.93
C GLN A 288 2.23 -13.48 6.64
N SER A 289 1.76 -13.26 5.42
CA SER A 289 1.02 -12.05 5.05
C SER A 289 -0.30 -11.93 5.82
N LEU A 290 -1.05 -13.01 6.01
CA LEU A 290 -2.27 -13.02 6.84
C LEU A 290 -1.96 -12.61 8.29
N ALA A 291 -0.90 -13.17 8.86
CA ALA A 291 -0.42 -12.79 10.18
C ALA A 291 -0.03 -11.31 10.23
N ALA A 292 0.71 -10.80 9.23
CA ALA A 292 1.11 -9.42 9.14
C ALA A 292 -0.08 -8.44 9.17
N TYR A 293 -1.13 -8.67 8.38
CA TYR A 293 -2.34 -7.83 8.42
C TYR A 293 -3.11 -7.96 9.73
N THR A 294 -3.10 -9.13 10.36
CA THR A 294 -3.68 -9.31 11.70
C THR A 294 -2.93 -8.49 12.74
N PHE A 295 -1.61 -8.55 12.73
CA PHE A 295 -0.76 -7.78 13.65
C PHE A 295 -0.76 -6.28 13.34
N LEU A 296 -1.02 -5.88 12.10
CA LEU A 296 -1.25 -4.48 11.74
C LEU A 296 -2.49 -3.92 12.48
N LEU A 297 -3.59 -4.67 12.50
CA LEU A 297 -4.79 -4.29 13.27
C LEU A 297 -4.50 -4.22 14.77
N ILE A 298 -3.78 -5.22 15.30
CA ILE A 298 -3.37 -5.25 16.71
C ILE A 298 -2.51 -4.02 17.04
N GLY A 299 -1.53 -3.69 16.20
CA GLY A 299 -0.67 -2.52 16.34
C GLY A 299 -1.46 -1.21 16.41
N THR A 300 -2.50 -1.07 15.58
CA THR A 300 -3.38 0.09 15.60
C THR A 300 -4.13 0.20 16.93
N VAL A 301 -4.67 -0.92 17.46
CA VAL A 301 -5.35 -0.94 18.76
C VAL A 301 -4.39 -0.66 19.91
N VAL A 302 -3.19 -1.23 19.86
CA VAL A 302 -2.14 -0.98 20.89
C VAL A 302 -1.77 0.49 20.91
N TYR A 303 -1.54 1.10 19.76
CA TYR A 303 -1.22 2.52 19.68
C TYR A 303 -2.33 3.38 20.29
N SER A 304 -3.57 3.23 19.83
CA SER A 304 -4.69 4.07 20.27
C SER A 304 -5.00 3.91 21.75
N LYS A 305 -4.85 2.70 22.29
CA LYS A 305 -5.22 2.41 23.68
C LYS A 305 -4.15 2.75 24.71
N TYR A 306 -2.88 2.55 24.36
CA TYR A 306 -1.77 2.67 25.31
C TYR A 306 -0.84 3.84 25.00
N VAL A 307 -0.43 4.01 23.74
CA VAL A 307 0.59 5.00 23.38
C VAL A 307 0.02 6.41 23.31
N GLN A 308 -1.11 6.58 22.65
CA GLN A 308 -1.76 7.90 22.51
C GLN A 308 -2.24 8.46 23.83
N LYS A 309 -2.72 7.62 24.74
CA LYS A 309 -3.26 8.06 26.06
C LYS A 309 -2.19 8.53 27.03
N GLU A 310 -0.98 8.00 26.95
CA GLU A 310 0.09 8.36 27.88
C GLU A 310 0.80 9.67 27.53
N GLY A 311 0.46 10.32 26.41
CA GLY A 311 1.04 11.61 26.00
C GLY A 311 2.55 11.56 25.80
N MET A 312 3.08 10.39 25.43
CA MET A 312 4.50 10.22 25.14
C MET A 312 4.93 11.08 23.95
N SER A 313 6.09 11.73 24.03
CA SER A 313 6.58 12.52 22.90
C SER A 313 6.85 11.59 21.71
N PHE A 314 6.42 12.00 20.55
CA PHE A 314 6.60 11.31 19.27
C PHE A 314 8.05 10.82 19.06
N LEU A 315 9.02 11.66 19.36
CA LEU A 315 10.44 11.35 19.19
C LEU A 315 10.89 10.13 20.03
N ARG A 316 10.34 9.95 21.23
CA ARG A 316 10.64 8.80 22.09
C ARG A 316 10.03 7.52 21.55
N ILE A 317 8.78 7.58 21.09
CA ILE A 317 8.07 6.43 20.48
C ILE A 317 8.86 5.98 19.25
N PHE A 318 9.20 6.93 18.38
CA PHE A 318 9.93 6.67 17.16
C PHE A 318 11.32 6.07 17.43
N ALA A 319 12.11 6.67 18.35
CA ALA A 319 13.42 6.16 18.71
C ALA A 319 13.35 4.73 19.30
N PHE A 320 12.37 4.47 20.17
CA PHE A 320 12.17 3.14 20.73
C PHE A 320 11.83 2.11 19.64
N CYS A 321 10.87 2.42 18.77
CA CYS A 321 10.49 1.53 17.65
C CYS A 321 11.67 1.28 16.71
N GLN A 322 12.48 2.31 16.42
CA GLN A 322 13.64 2.17 15.54
C GLN A 322 14.71 1.27 16.14
N ILE A 323 15.02 1.44 17.44
CA ILE A 323 15.96 0.56 18.14
C ILE A 323 15.43 -0.88 18.18
N ALA A 324 14.17 -1.06 18.54
CA ALA A 324 13.54 -2.38 18.58
C ALA A 324 13.54 -3.08 17.20
N THR A 325 13.22 -2.35 16.13
CA THR A 325 13.30 -2.87 14.75
C THR A 325 14.72 -3.26 14.36
N THR A 326 15.72 -2.45 14.74
CA THR A 326 17.14 -2.78 14.48
C THR A 326 17.56 -4.06 15.20
N VAL A 327 17.13 -4.26 16.44
CA VAL A 327 17.36 -5.51 17.18
C VAL A 327 16.67 -6.68 16.46
N LEU A 328 15.43 -6.54 16.04
CA LEU A 328 14.71 -7.60 15.30
C LEU A 328 15.43 -7.97 14.00
N CYS A 329 15.82 -7.00 13.19
CA CYS A 329 16.59 -7.25 11.97
C CYS A 329 17.94 -7.94 12.26
N SER A 330 18.55 -7.66 13.42
CA SER A 330 19.77 -8.36 13.84
C SER A 330 19.51 -9.84 14.18
N LEU A 331 18.30 -10.20 14.58
CA LEU A 331 17.94 -11.61 14.83
C LEU A 331 17.90 -12.44 13.55
N ASP A 332 17.69 -11.82 12.37
CA ASP A 332 17.76 -12.53 11.08
C ASP A 332 19.14 -13.15 10.82
N VAL A 333 20.19 -12.56 11.41
CA VAL A 333 21.54 -13.13 11.38
C VAL A 333 21.58 -14.49 12.11
N LEU A 334 20.85 -14.65 13.22
CA LEU A 334 20.76 -15.92 13.95
C LEU A 334 20.07 -17.00 13.10
N LEU A 335 19.05 -16.61 12.33
CA LEU A 335 18.37 -17.50 11.40
C LEU A 335 19.30 -17.94 10.26
N THR A 336 19.99 -16.99 9.63
CA THR A 336 20.90 -17.29 8.51
C THR A 336 22.09 -18.13 8.93
N LEU A 337 22.63 -17.95 10.13
CA LEU A 337 23.68 -18.77 10.74
C LEU A 337 23.19 -20.11 11.31
N ARG A 338 21.87 -20.39 11.20
CA ARG A 338 21.25 -21.60 11.73
C ARG A 338 21.41 -21.81 13.25
N ILE A 339 21.60 -20.71 13.99
CA ILE A 339 21.73 -20.75 15.45
C ILE A 339 20.38 -21.06 16.08
N THR A 340 19.29 -20.52 15.53
CA THR A 340 17.90 -20.77 15.95
C THR A 340 17.56 -22.27 15.95
N SER A 341 17.95 -22.97 14.89
CA SER A 341 17.75 -24.42 14.76
C SER A 341 18.55 -25.21 15.82
N LYS A 342 19.78 -24.76 16.14
CA LYS A 342 20.58 -25.36 17.23
C LYS A 342 19.98 -25.12 18.61
N MET A 343 19.23 -24.04 18.79
CA MET A 343 18.49 -23.74 20.03
C MET A 343 17.14 -24.48 20.11
N GLY A 344 16.79 -25.27 19.11
CA GLY A 344 15.54 -26.02 19.05
C GLY A 344 14.33 -25.17 18.68
N ILE A 345 14.51 -23.95 18.16
CA ILE A 345 13.42 -23.09 17.72
C ILE A 345 13.10 -23.43 16.26
N PRO A 346 11.86 -23.83 15.94
CA PRO A 346 11.47 -24.06 14.55
C PRO A 346 11.55 -22.78 13.71
N ASP A 347 12.14 -22.87 12.51
CA ASP A 347 12.38 -21.72 11.65
C ASP A 347 11.10 -20.92 11.31
N TYR A 348 9.99 -21.62 11.06
CA TYR A 348 8.70 -20.97 10.76
C TYR A 348 8.13 -20.18 11.95
N VAL A 349 8.33 -20.66 13.18
CA VAL A 349 7.90 -19.92 14.38
C VAL A 349 8.75 -18.67 14.57
N PHE A 350 10.05 -18.78 14.33
CA PHE A 350 10.96 -17.67 14.43
C PHE A 350 10.63 -16.56 13.42
N VAL A 351 10.47 -16.92 12.14
CA VAL A 351 10.13 -15.95 11.06
C VAL A 351 8.80 -15.28 11.33
N LEU A 352 7.74 -16.04 11.65
CA LEU A 352 6.42 -15.47 11.96
C LEU A 352 6.48 -14.54 13.18
N GLY A 353 7.25 -14.91 14.22
CA GLY A 353 7.38 -14.12 15.43
C GLY A 353 8.09 -12.79 15.20
N THR A 354 9.22 -12.80 14.49
CA THR A 354 9.98 -11.58 14.17
C THR A 354 9.17 -10.64 13.27
N ASP A 355 8.50 -11.18 12.25
CA ASP A 355 7.67 -10.38 11.36
C ASP A 355 6.46 -9.77 12.07
N ALA A 356 5.75 -10.56 12.89
CA ALA A 356 4.60 -10.08 13.65
C ALA A 356 4.97 -8.89 14.55
N ILE A 357 6.09 -9.00 15.28
CA ILE A 357 6.59 -7.91 16.12
C ILE A 357 7.02 -6.72 15.27
N GLY A 358 7.71 -6.96 14.15
CA GLY A 358 8.14 -5.93 13.21
C GLY A 358 6.98 -5.12 12.65
N VAL A 359 5.88 -5.77 12.27
CA VAL A 359 4.66 -5.10 11.78
C VAL A 359 4.02 -4.24 12.87
N VAL A 360 3.91 -4.73 14.10
CA VAL A 360 3.38 -3.95 15.24
C VAL A 360 4.23 -2.70 15.50
N LEU A 361 5.56 -2.85 15.56
CA LEU A 361 6.49 -1.74 15.78
C LEU A 361 6.43 -0.72 14.64
N SER A 362 6.41 -1.18 13.39
CA SER A 362 6.26 -0.31 12.22
C SER A 362 4.95 0.48 12.29
N ARG A 363 3.85 -0.18 12.67
CA ARG A 363 2.55 0.49 12.81
C ARG A 363 2.57 1.55 13.90
N ILE A 364 3.14 1.24 15.07
CA ILE A 364 3.25 2.19 16.18
C ILE A 364 4.11 3.41 15.80
N SER A 365 5.20 3.20 15.04
CA SER A 365 6.09 4.28 14.63
C SER A 365 5.48 5.20 13.58
N MET A 366 4.63 4.68 12.69
CA MET A 366 4.02 5.45 11.60
C MET A 366 2.70 6.15 11.99
N GLN A 367 2.00 5.64 13.00
CA GLN A 367 0.69 6.17 13.39
C GLN A 367 0.67 7.68 13.70
N PRO A 368 1.70 8.28 14.32
CA PRO A 368 1.71 9.72 14.60
C PRO A 368 1.86 10.62 13.36
N PHE A 369 2.23 10.07 12.21
CA PHE A 369 2.34 10.81 10.94
C PHE A 369 1.10 10.69 10.07
N LEU A 370 0.18 9.84 10.46
CA LEU A 370 -1.08 9.57 9.78
C LEU A 370 -2.23 10.33 10.44
#